data_fbb5abda4957e9e494d11b0a0df5a594
#
_entry.id   fbb5abda4957e9e494d11b0a0df5a594
#
_cell.length_a   1.000
_cell.length_b   1.000
_cell.length_c   1.000
_cell.angle_alpha   90.00
_cell.angle_beta   90.00
_cell.angle_gamma   90.00
#
_symmetry.space_group_name_H-M   'P 1'
#
loop_
_entity.id
_entity.type
_entity.pdbx_description
1 polymer ?
#
loop_
_entity_poly.entity_id
_entity_poly.type
_entity_poly.pdbx_seq_one_letter_code
_entity_poly.pdbx_strand_id
1 'polypeptide(L)'
;MSTFTVINPTTAAPVKDIALAGIEETDAIISKAARAFESWRNVTPGDRAKLLRKFASIVDDHNEELAKLEVLNSGHTIGNARWEAGNVRDVLNYYSAAPERLFGRQIPVPNGIDVTFKEPLGVIGVIVPWNFPMPIAGWGFAPALAAGNTVVLKPAEVTPLTAIRLAELALEAGIPDGVFNVIPGKGSVVGERFVTNPLVRKIVFTGSTQVGKEIMRGCSNQVKRLTLELGGKSANIIFSDADIEKAAAGAPGAVFDNAGQDCCARSRLLVQKSIYEKFMGYFERAVKNFKVEDPANESAEMGPLITAAHLARVNEYVPDDAKVAFRGNKPTGPGYWFAPTVLEVNDVNDRTYREEIFGPVVSVITFEDEADAIRIANDSEFGLSGSIWSRDIGRSVRVSRAIEAGNLSVNSNSSVRYWTPFGGYKQSGLGRELGPDALDAFTETKNVFFDTNS
;
A
#
# COMPACT_ATOMS: atom_id res chain seq x y z
N MET A 1 -26.67 -3.94 -15.37
CA MET A 1 -25.43 -3.60 -14.60
C MET A 1 -25.81 -2.69 -13.45
N SER A 2 -25.31 -2.94 -12.25
CA SER A 2 -25.43 -1.99 -11.14
C SER A 2 -24.43 -0.85 -11.33
N THR A 3 -24.71 0.32 -10.76
CA THR A 3 -23.82 1.48 -10.80
C THR A 3 -23.39 1.85 -9.38
N PHE A 4 -22.25 2.49 -9.27
CA PHE A 4 -21.74 3.12 -8.06
C PHE A 4 -21.42 4.59 -8.36
N THR A 5 -21.91 5.50 -7.53
CA THR A 5 -21.61 6.93 -7.66
C THR A 5 -20.38 7.25 -6.81
N VAL A 6 -19.29 7.65 -7.45
CA VAL A 6 -18.10 8.17 -6.76
C VAL A 6 -18.44 9.51 -6.12
N ILE A 7 -18.09 9.67 -4.85
CA ILE A 7 -18.37 10.88 -4.07
C ILE A 7 -17.06 11.58 -3.76
N ASN A 8 -17.00 12.87 -3.99
CA ASN A 8 -15.87 13.70 -3.55
C ASN A 8 -15.89 13.82 -2.01
N PRO A 9 -14.90 13.29 -1.30
CA PRO A 9 -14.88 13.30 0.17
C PRO A 9 -14.81 14.72 0.78
N THR A 10 -14.28 15.68 0.04
CA THR A 10 -14.14 17.09 0.47
C THR A 10 -15.48 17.79 0.56
N THR A 11 -16.40 17.47 -0.36
CA THR A 11 -17.67 18.19 -0.50
C THR A 11 -18.90 17.32 -0.25
N ALA A 12 -18.72 16.00 -0.14
CA ALA A 12 -19.77 14.98 -0.14
C ALA A 12 -20.69 15.02 -1.40
N ALA A 13 -20.24 15.66 -2.48
CA ALA A 13 -20.96 15.76 -3.74
C ALA A 13 -20.62 14.61 -4.69
N PRO A 14 -21.56 14.18 -5.57
CA PRO A 14 -21.32 13.18 -6.59
C PRO A 14 -20.31 13.68 -7.63
N VAL A 15 -19.40 12.79 -8.07
CA VAL A 15 -18.40 13.07 -9.11
C VAL A 15 -18.74 12.37 -10.41
N LYS A 16 -18.94 11.04 -10.35
CA LYS A 16 -19.16 10.22 -11.55
C LYS A 16 -19.83 8.89 -11.19
N ASP A 17 -20.75 8.46 -12.04
CA ASP A 17 -21.33 7.13 -11.98
C ASP A 17 -20.46 6.13 -12.73
N ILE A 18 -20.17 5.00 -12.09
CA ILE A 18 -19.35 3.91 -12.63
C ILE A 18 -20.18 2.63 -12.71
N ALA A 19 -20.22 2.03 -13.89
CA ALA A 19 -20.82 0.72 -14.07
C ALA A 19 -20.00 -0.35 -13.33
N LEU A 20 -20.66 -1.17 -12.54
CA LEU A 20 -20.04 -2.28 -11.82
C LEU A 20 -20.23 -3.58 -12.58
N ALA A 21 -19.13 -4.29 -12.79
CA ALA A 21 -19.13 -5.59 -13.45
C ALA A 21 -19.79 -6.67 -12.58
N GLY A 22 -20.52 -7.55 -13.25
CA GLY A 22 -21.04 -8.80 -12.69
C GLY A 22 -20.10 -9.98 -12.93
N ILE A 23 -20.60 -11.18 -12.70
CA ILE A 23 -19.84 -12.44 -12.86
C ILE A 23 -19.42 -12.65 -14.31
N GLU A 24 -20.35 -12.47 -15.26
CA GLU A 24 -20.12 -12.73 -16.69
C GLU A 24 -19.07 -11.78 -17.27
N GLU A 25 -19.16 -10.47 -16.97
CA GLU A 25 -18.18 -9.49 -17.39
C GLU A 25 -16.79 -9.80 -16.78
N THR A 26 -16.77 -10.25 -15.52
CA THR A 26 -15.51 -10.63 -14.83
C THR A 26 -14.89 -11.85 -15.51
N ASP A 27 -15.65 -12.87 -15.81
CA ASP A 27 -15.14 -14.06 -16.50
C ASP A 27 -14.69 -13.74 -17.94
N ALA A 28 -15.39 -12.86 -18.62
CA ALA A 28 -15.04 -12.42 -19.97
C ALA A 28 -13.68 -11.67 -19.98
N ILE A 29 -13.44 -10.78 -19.02
CA ILE A 29 -12.17 -10.03 -18.95
C ILE A 29 -11.00 -10.91 -18.49
N ILE A 30 -11.22 -11.86 -17.58
CA ILE A 30 -10.21 -12.87 -17.21
C ILE A 30 -9.84 -13.73 -18.42
N SER A 31 -10.83 -14.16 -19.19
CA SER A 31 -10.61 -14.94 -20.42
C SER A 31 -9.89 -14.12 -21.49
N LYS A 32 -10.18 -12.83 -21.61
CA LYS A 32 -9.47 -11.89 -22.50
C LYS A 32 -8.00 -11.78 -22.10
N ALA A 33 -7.72 -11.60 -20.80
CA ALA A 33 -6.36 -11.54 -20.26
C ALA A 33 -5.60 -12.86 -20.50
N ALA A 34 -6.24 -14.01 -20.34
CA ALA A 34 -5.64 -15.31 -20.61
C ALA A 34 -5.28 -15.49 -22.09
N ARG A 35 -6.12 -15.02 -23.03
CA ARG A 35 -5.78 -15.04 -24.47
C ARG A 35 -4.61 -14.10 -24.79
N ALA A 36 -4.61 -12.89 -24.21
CA ALA A 36 -3.52 -11.93 -24.41
C ALA A 36 -2.18 -12.43 -23.83
N PHE A 37 -2.22 -13.24 -22.78
CA PHE A 37 -1.03 -13.84 -22.18
C PHE A 37 -0.23 -14.68 -23.19
N GLU A 38 -0.89 -15.42 -24.10
CA GLU A 38 -0.20 -16.29 -25.07
C GLU A 38 0.75 -15.51 -26.01
N SER A 39 0.42 -14.27 -26.34
CA SER A 39 1.28 -13.40 -27.13
C SER A 39 2.25 -12.60 -26.24
N TRP A 40 1.76 -12.05 -25.11
CA TRP A 40 2.55 -11.19 -24.24
C TRP A 40 3.76 -11.90 -23.62
N ARG A 41 3.61 -13.14 -23.19
CA ARG A 41 4.70 -13.97 -22.63
C ARG A 41 5.87 -14.16 -23.60
N ASN A 42 5.61 -14.07 -24.90
CA ASN A 42 6.57 -14.25 -25.97
C ASN A 42 7.16 -12.93 -26.50
N VAL A 43 6.70 -11.75 -26.02
CA VAL A 43 7.33 -10.47 -26.32
C VAL A 43 8.74 -10.47 -25.78
N THR A 44 9.72 -10.08 -26.63
CA THR A 44 11.13 -10.08 -26.22
C THR A 44 11.35 -9.21 -24.98
N PRO A 45 12.31 -9.57 -24.10
CA PRO A 45 12.62 -8.75 -22.92
C PRO A 45 12.85 -7.28 -23.24
N GLY A 46 13.61 -6.98 -24.31
CA GLY A 46 13.90 -5.62 -24.73
C GLY A 46 12.68 -4.85 -25.23
N ASP A 47 11.77 -5.49 -25.98
CA ASP A 47 10.55 -4.84 -26.46
C ASP A 47 9.55 -4.60 -25.33
N ARG A 48 9.44 -5.56 -24.40
CA ARG A 48 8.64 -5.38 -23.17
C ARG A 48 9.17 -4.23 -22.32
N ALA A 49 10.48 -4.14 -22.16
CA ALA A 49 11.15 -3.03 -21.49
C ALA A 49 10.84 -1.67 -22.14
N LYS A 50 10.85 -1.59 -23.48
CA LYS A 50 10.50 -0.36 -24.22
C LYS A 50 9.05 0.06 -23.97
N LEU A 51 8.11 -0.89 -24.02
CA LEU A 51 6.69 -0.63 -23.79
C LEU A 51 6.43 -0.11 -22.36
N LEU A 52 7.06 -0.71 -21.34
CA LEU A 52 6.92 -0.26 -19.96
C LEU A 52 7.52 1.14 -19.74
N ARG A 53 8.67 1.46 -20.35
CA ARG A 53 9.24 2.82 -20.31
C ARG A 53 8.34 3.85 -21.00
N LYS A 54 7.73 3.47 -22.12
CA LYS A 54 6.78 4.35 -22.80
C LYS A 54 5.53 4.58 -21.95
N PHE A 55 5.04 3.56 -21.29
CA PHE A 55 3.93 3.71 -20.35
C PHE A 55 4.30 4.64 -19.19
N ALA A 56 5.49 4.48 -18.60
CA ALA A 56 5.98 5.39 -17.57
C ALA A 56 6.05 6.85 -18.05
N SER A 57 6.54 7.09 -19.28
CA SER A 57 6.58 8.44 -19.88
C SER A 57 5.19 9.04 -20.05
N ILE A 58 4.22 8.26 -20.53
CA ILE A 58 2.84 8.73 -20.70
C ILE A 58 2.18 9.03 -19.35
N VAL A 59 2.43 8.23 -18.31
CA VAL A 59 1.97 8.53 -16.94
C VAL A 59 2.58 9.84 -16.44
N ASP A 60 3.86 10.10 -16.72
CA ASP A 60 4.53 11.35 -16.34
C ASP A 60 3.93 12.57 -17.06
N ASP A 61 3.68 12.46 -18.36
CA ASP A 61 3.02 13.50 -19.17
C ASP A 61 1.61 13.84 -18.67
N HIS A 62 0.93 12.88 -18.01
CA HIS A 62 -0.40 13.03 -17.44
C HIS A 62 -0.41 13.17 -15.90
N ASN A 63 0.74 13.44 -15.27
CA ASN A 63 0.85 13.49 -13.80
C ASN A 63 -0.17 14.46 -13.18
N GLU A 64 -0.28 15.67 -13.71
CA GLU A 64 -1.18 16.70 -13.18
C GLU A 64 -2.67 16.37 -13.41
N GLU A 65 -3.00 15.71 -14.53
CA GLU A 65 -4.35 15.19 -14.80
C GLU A 65 -4.73 14.12 -13.76
N LEU A 66 -3.85 13.14 -13.55
CA LEU A 66 -4.04 12.06 -12.60
C LEU A 66 -4.13 12.58 -11.16
N ALA A 67 -3.28 13.56 -10.80
CA ALA A 67 -3.30 14.16 -9.48
C ALA A 67 -4.63 14.88 -9.20
N LYS A 68 -5.12 15.70 -10.12
CA LYS A 68 -6.41 16.37 -9.98
C LYS A 68 -7.58 15.38 -9.93
N LEU A 69 -7.50 14.31 -10.70
CA LEU A 69 -8.49 13.24 -10.66
C LEU A 69 -8.47 12.52 -9.30
N GLU A 70 -7.29 12.30 -8.71
CA GLU A 70 -7.15 11.64 -7.40
C GLU A 70 -7.66 12.52 -6.25
N VAL A 71 -7.45 13.83 -6.29
CA VAL A 71 -8.07 14.78 -5.35
C VAL A 71 -9.60 14.61 -5.29
N LEU A 72 -10.24 14.46 -6.45
CA LEU A 72 -11.69 14.24 -6.55
C LEU A 72 -12.11 12.82 -6.13
N ASN A 73 -11.26 11.84 -6.44
CA ASN A 73 -11.51 10.42 -6.28
C ASN A 73 -11.42 9.97 -4.81
N SER A 74 -10.40 10.47 -4.09
CA SER A 74 -10.04 10.01 -2.74
C SER A 74 -9.96 11.11 -1.68
N GLY A 75 -9.89 12.38 -2.08
CA GLY A 75 -9.68 13.51 -1.16
C GLY A 75 -8.22 13.66 -0.72
N HIS A 76 -7.28 13.06 -1.45
CA HIS A 76 -5.85 13.23 -1.18
C HIS A 76 -5.41 14.67 -1.49
N THR A 77 -4.47 15.19 -0.70
CA THR A 77 -3.87 16.50 -0.99
C THR A 77 -3.20 16.48 -2.36
N ILE A 78 -3.23 17.61 -3.06
CA ILE A 78 -2.69 17.71 -4.42
C ILE A 78 -1.21 17.33 -4.48
N GLY A 79 -0.44 17.65 -3.42
CA GLY A 79 0.96 17.25 -3.29
C GLY A 79 1.14 15.74 -3.22
N ASN A 80 0.33 15.06 -2.40
CA ASN A 80 0.33 13.60 -2.31
C ASN A 80 -0.15 12.96 -3.62
N ALA A 81 -1.20 13.48 -4.23
CA ALA A 81 -1.73 12.96 -5.49
C ALA A 81 -0.71 13.05 -6.64
N ARG A 82 0.08 14.13 -6.72
CA ARG A 82 1.22 14.24 -7.66
C ARG A 82 2.31 13.21 -7.37
N TRP A 83 2.62 13.01 -6.08
CA TRP A 83 3.56 11.97 -5.67
C TRP A 83 3.07 10.58 -6.07
N GLU A 84 1.77 10.29 -5.91
CA GLU A 84 1.19 9.00 -6.28
C GLU A 84 1.33 8.70 -7.78
N ALA A 85 0.97 9.66 -8.64
CA ALA A 85 1.17 9.53 -10.09
C ALA A 85 2.66 9.38 -10.45
N GLY A 86 3.53 10.17 -9.81
CA GLY A 86 4.99 10.05 -9.93
C GLY A 86 5.52 8.70 -9.47
N ASN A 87 4.95 8.12 -8.41
CA ASN A 87 5.32 6.79 -7.93
C ASN A 87 4.98 5.69 -8.96
N VAL A 88 3.82 5.76 -9.63
CA VAL A 88 3.48 4.83 -10.72
C VAL A 88 4.52 4.90 -11.84
N ARG A 89 4.89 6.13 -12.30
CA ARG A 89 5.98 6.34 -13.27
C ARG A 89 7.27 5.69 -12.81
N ASP A 90 7.67 5.93 -11.56
CA ASP A 90 8.94 5.47 -11.02
C ASP A 90 9.01 3.94 -10.90
N VAL A 91 7.92 3.32 -10.43
CA VAL A 91 7.79 1.86 -10.35
C VAL A 91 7.82 1.21 -11.74
N LEU A 92 7.12 1.79 -12.73
CA LEU A 92 7.18 1.35 -14.13
C LEU A 92 8.60 1.45 -14.69
N ASN A 93 9.29 2.58 -14.47
CA ASN A 93 10.68 2.76 -14.89
C ASN A 93 11.61 1.75 -14.24
N TYR A 94 11.47 1.51 -12.92
CA TYR A 94 12.29 0.56 -12.18
C TYR A 94 12.13 -0.86 -12.74
N TYR A 95 10.89 -1.33 -12.89
CA TYR A 95 10.64 -2.67 -13.41
C TYR A 95 10.80 -2.78 -14.92
N SER A 96 10.82 -1.68 -15.68
CA SER A 96 11.11 -1.72 -17.13
C SER A 96 12.48 -2.31 -17.44
N ALA A 97 13.44 -2.21 -16.52
CA ALA A 97 14.77 -2.79 -16.66
C ALA A 97 14.85 -4.27 -16.22
N ALA A 98 13.79 -4.80 -15.62
CA ALA A 98 13.77 -6.14 -15.05
C ALA A 98 13.66 -7.27 -16.09
N PRO A 99 12.91 -7.16 -17.20
CA PRO A 99 12.78 -8.24 -18.18
C PRO A 99 14.12 -8.75 -18.70
N GLU A 100 15.09 -7.86 -18.90
CA GLU A 100 16.43 -8.18 -19.40
C GLU A 100 17.36 -8.77 -18.33
N ARG A 101 16.93 -8.82 -17.07
CA ARG A 101 17.68 -9.32 -15.90
C ARG A 101 16.98 -10.43 -15.15
N LEU A 102 15.91 -10.99 -15.69
CA LEU A 102 15.19 -12.12 -15.13
C LEU A 102 15.89 -13.42 -15.54
N PHE A 103 16.99 -13.76 -14.84
CA PHE A 103 17.84 -14.89 -15.19
C PHE A 103 17.41 -16.19 -14.50
N GLY A 104 17.60 -17.32 -15.22
CA GLY A 104 17.72 -18.63 -14.62
C GLY A 104 19.14 -18.87 -14.07
N ARG A 105 19.36 -20.08 -13.59
CA ARG A 105 20.67 -20.52 -13.07
C ARG A 105 21.16 -21.75 -13.80
N GLN A 106 22.46 -21.89 -13.99
CA GLN A 106 23.12 -23.14 -14.28
C GLN A 106 23.66 -23.69 -12.97
N ILE A 107 23.28 -24.94 -12.63
CA ILE A 107 23.64 -25.60 -11.37
C ILE A 107 24.58 -26.75 -11.70
N PRO A 108 25.79 -26.82 -11.07
CA PRO A 108 26.70 -27.94 -11.29
C PRO A 108 26.09 -29.25 -10.78
N VAL A 109 26.01 -30.26 -11.67
CA VAL A 109 25.53 -31.60 -11.35
C VAL A 109 26.45 -32.62 -12.01
N PRO A 110 26.59 -33.86 -11.48
CA PRO A 110 27.33 -34.92 -12.16
C PRO A 110 26.56 -35.40 -13.39
N ASN A 111 27.30 -35.78 -14.45
CA ASN A 111 26.81 -36.45 -15.62
C ASN A 111 25.77 -35.65 -16.44
N GLY A 112 25.75 -34.35 -16.35
CA GLY A 112 24.78 -33.55 -17.11
C GLY A 112 24.91 -32.05 -16.93
N ILE A 113 23.94 -31.35 -17.52
CA ILE A 113 23.74 -29.90 -17.37
C ILE A 113 22.39 -29.68 -16.73
N ASP A 114 22.36 -28.97 -15.62
CA ASP A 114 21.12 -28.57 -14.95
C ASP A 114 20.92 -27.07 -15.04
N VAL A 115 19.76 -26.65 -15.54
CA VAL A 115 19.42 -25.24 -15.71
C VAL A 115 18.02 -24.95 -15.18
N THR A 116 17.84 -23.74 -14.66
CA THR A 116 16.52 -23.26 -14.28
C THR A 116 16.04 -22.17 -15.23
N PHE A 117 14.73 -22.13 -15.46
CA PHE A 117 14.05 -21.08 -16.20
C PHE A 117 13.09 -20.32 -15.28
N LYS A 118 12.96 -19.01 -15.47
CA LYS A 118 11.93 -18.18 -14.86
C LYS A 118 10.82 -17.97 -15.88
N GLU A 119 9.64 -18.50 -15.59
CA GLU A 119 8.48 -18.44 -16.48
C GLU A 119 7.36 -17.60 -15.86
N PRO A 120 6.63 -16.76 -16.64
CA PRO A 120 5.49 -16.01 -16.10
C PRO A 120 4.37 -16.95 -15.66
N LEU A 121 3.64 -16.56 -14.63
CA LEU A 121 2.55 -17.35 -14.04
C LEU A 121 1.32 -17.44 -14.92
N GLY A 122 0.95 -16.36 -15.61
CA GLY A 122 -0.28 -16.23 -16.39
C GLY A 122 -1.08 -14.97 -16.06
N VAL A 123 -2.38 -15.11 -15.78
CA VAL A 123 -3.23 -13.99 -15.36
C VAL A 123 -3.05 -13.70 -13.87
N ILE A 124 -2.76 -12.45 -13.55
CA ILE A 124 -2.63 -11.94 -12.19
C ILE A 124 -3.86 -11.11 -11.85
N GLY A 125 -4.57 -11.48 -10.79
CA GLY A 125 -5.63 -10.66 -10.19
C GLY A 125 -5.00 -9.67 -9.20
N VAL A 126 -5.16 -8.38 -9.42
CA VAL A 126 -4.69 -7.33 -8.49
C VAL A 126 -5.90 -6.64 -7.89
N ILE A 127 -6.02 -6.66 -6.57
CA ILE A 127 -7.12 -6.03 -5.83
C ILE A 127 -6.52 -4.93 -4.97
N VAL A 128 -6.86 -3.67 -5.29
CA VAL A 128 -6.28 -2.51 -4.62
C VAL A 128 -7.27 -1.81 -3.71
N PRO A 129 -6.81 -1.24 -2.59
CA PRO A 129 -7.62 -0.48 -1.65
C PRO A 129 -7.89 0.93 -2.17
N TRP A 130 -8.59 1.71 -1.35
CA TRP A 130 -8.99 3.07 -1.65
C TRP A 130 -8.04 4.14 -1.09
N ASN A 131 -7.10 3.76 -0.22
CA ASN A 131 -6.28 4.73 0.51
C ASN A 131 -5.04 5.23 -0.24
N PHE A 132 -4.49 4.46 -1.16
CA PHE A 132 -3.44 4.85 -2.11
C PHE A 132 -3.67 4.14 -3.44
N PRO A 133 -4.73 4.53 -4.20
CA PRO A 133 -5.20 3.76 -5.36
C PRO A 133 -4.13 3.61 -6.45
N MET A 134 -3.44 4.68 -6.81
CA MET A 134 -2.46 4.66 -7.90
C MET A 134 -1.16 3.93 -7.53
N PRO A 135 -0.46 4.24 -6.42
CA PRO A 135 0.79 3.57 -6.07
C PRO A 135 0.62 2.07 -5.93
N ILE A 136 -0.40 1.64 -5.14
CA ILE A 136 -0.61 0.22 -4.87
C ILE A 136 -1.02 -0.53 -6.15
N ALA A 137 -1.76 0.10 -7.05
CA ALA A 137 -1.98 -0.48 -8.39
C ALA A 137 -0.64 -0.69 -9.12
N GLY A 138 0.21 0.32 -9.15
CA GLY A 138 1.54 0.28 -9.76
C GLY A 138 2.43 -0.83 -9.21
N TRP A 139 2.42 -1.01 -7.87
CA TRP A 139 3.21 -2.04 -7.19
C TRP A 139 2.79 -3.46 -7.62
N GLY A 140 1.49 -3.65 -7.89
CA GLY A 140 0.97 -4.93 -8.36
C GLY A 140 1.18 -5.16 -9.86
N PHE A 141 0.80 -4.19 -10.71
CA PHE A 141 0.80 -4.42 -12.16
C PHE A 141 2.19 -4.29 -12.81
N ALA A 142 3.05 -3.39 -12.36
CA ALA A 142 4.33 -3.15 -13.04
C ALA A 142 5.28 -4.35 -13.00
N PRO A 143 5.57 -4.99 -11.85
CA PRO A 143 6.38 -6.21 -11.82
C PRO A 143 5.68 -7.39 -12.51
N ALA A 144 4.35 -7.50 -12.45
CA ALA A 144 3.61 -8.53 -13.14
C ALA A 144 3.79 -8.45 -14.67
N LEU A 145 3.61 -7.25 -15.24
CA LEU A 145 3.81 -6.99 -16.67
C LEU A 145 5.27 -7.19 -17.09
N ALA A 146 6.21 -6.73 -16.27
CA ALA A 146 7.64 -6.91 -16.51
C ALA A 146 8.04 -8.38 -16.56
N ALA A 147 7.49 -9.21 -15.69
CA ALA A 147 7.73 -10.65 -15.69
C ALA A 147 7.03 -11.39 -16.86
N GLY A 148 6.17 -10.72 -17.64
CA GLY A 148 5.48 -11.31 -18.81
C GLY A 148 4.08 -11.84 -18.48
N ASN A 149 3.50 -11.50 -17.34
CA ASN A 149 2.13 -11.82 -16.98
C ASN A 149 1.15 -10.81 -17.56
N THR A 150 -0.13 -11.19 -17.63
CA THR A 150 -1.25 -10.27 -17.85
C THR A 150 -1.94 -9.95 -16.54
N VAL A 151 -2.58 -8.78 -16.47
CA VAL A 151 -3.17 -8.28 -15.24
C VAL A 151 -4.65 -7.96 -15.43
N VAL A 152 -5.47 -8.38 -14.47
CA VAL A 152 -6.82 -7.88 -14.26
C VAL A 152 -6.85 -7.18 -12.89
N LEU A 153 -6.99 -5.86 -12.90
CA LEU A 153 -6.97 -5.04 -11.70
C LEU A 153 -8.39 -4.65 -11.29
N LYS A 154 -8.73 -4.92 -10.05
CA LYS A 154 -9.95 -4.48 -9.40
C LYS A 154 -9.66 -3.29 -8.46
N PRO A 155 -10.05 -2.07 -8.81
CA PRO A 155 -9.96 -0.93 -7.90
C PRO A 155 -11.01 -1.05 -6.78
N ALA A 156 -10.81 -0.33 -5.68
CA ALA A 156 -11.87 -0.14 -4.71
C ALA A 156 -13.07 0.57 -5.35
N GLU A 157 -14.27 0.24 -4.91
CA GLU A 157 -15.51 0.80 -5.47
C GLU A 157 -15.59 2.32 -5.31
N VAL A 158 -15.06 2.81 -4.19
CA VAL A 158 -15.09 4.24 -3.86
C VAL A 158 -14.02 5.07 -4.59
N THR A 159 -12.95 4.44 -5.13
CA THR A 159 -11.83 5.13 -5.78
C THR A 159 -11.40 4.47 -7.10
N PRO A 160 -12.28 4.31 -8.09
CA PRO A 160 -11.92 3.60 -9.33
C PRO A 160 -11.33 4.50 -10.41
N LEU A 161 -11.45 5.84 -10.30
CA LEU A 161 -11.29 6.75 -11.44
C LEU A 161 -9.86 6.74 -12.00
N THR A 162 -8.86 6.83 -11.16
CA THR A 162 -7.45 6.87 -11.57
C THR A 162 -6.97 5.52 -12.11
N ALA A 163 -7.45 4.40 -11.55
CA ALA A 163 -7.14 3.07 -12.09
C ALA A 163 -7.71 2.88 -13.51
N ILE A 164 -8.94 3.35 -13.76
CA ILE A 164 -9.54 3.33 -15.11
C ILE A 164 -8.67 4.15 -16.08
N ARG A 165 -8.26 5.37 -15.68
CA ARG A 165 -7.42 6.23 -16.51
C ARG A 165 -6.06 5.62 -16.81
N LEU A 166 -5.44 4.95 -15.82
CA LEU A 166 -4.17 4.22 -16.03
C LEU A 166 -4.29 3.11 -17.08
N ALA A 167 -5.43 2.40 -17.16
CA ALA A 167 -5.64 1.41 -18.22
C ALA A 167 -5.73 2.04 -19.61
N GLU A 168 -6.38 3.22 -19.74
CA GLU A 168 -6.40 3.97 -20.99
C GLU A 168 -4.98 4.41 -21.40
N LEU A 169 -4.21 4.98 -20.47
CA LEU A 169 -2.83 5.39 -20.72
C LEU A 169 -1.91 4.21 -21.09
N ALA A 170 -2.16 3.03 -20.56
CA ALA A 170 -1.43 1.81 -20.97
C ALA A 170 -1.68 1.47 -22.45
N LEU A 171 -2.92 1.57 -22.91
CA LEU A 171 -3.26 1.38 -24.33
C LEU A 171 -2.61 2.46 -25.22
N GLU A 172 -2.63 3.73 -24.80
CA GLU A 172 -1.95 4.85 -25.47
C GLU A 172 -0.43 4.60 -25.56
N ALA A 173 0.16 3.96 -24.56
CA ALA A 173 1.57 3.55 -24.55
C ALA A 173 1.87 2.41 -25.54
N GLY A 174 0.84 1.72 -26.04
CA GLY A 174 0.95 0.56 -26.92
C GLY A 174 1.06 -0.78 -26.21
N ILE A 175 0.74 -0.83 -24.91
CA ILE A 175 0.52 -2.11 -24.22
C ILE A 175 -0.66 -2.80 -24.94
N PRO A 176 -0.52 -4.04 -25.42
CA PRO A 176 -1.57 -4.70 -26.18
C PRO A 176 -2.86 -4.87 -25.38
N ASP A 177 -3.99 -4.72 -26.07
CA ASP A 177 -5.30 -4.91 -25.45
C ASP A 177 -5.43 -6.30 -24.82
N GLY A 178 -5.96 -6.34 -23.60
CA GLY A 178 -6.07 -7.54 -22.77
C GLY A 178 -4.85 -7.83 -21.89
N VAL A 179 -3.71 -7.15 -22.07
CA VAL A 179 -2.51 -7.33 -21.23
C VAL A 179 -2.67 -6.65 -19.87
N PHE A 180 -3.18 -5.43 -19.85
CA PHE A 180 -3.54 -4.71 -18.63
C PHE A 180 -5.00 -4.30 -18.68
N ASN A 181 -5.80 -4.79 -17.76
CA ASN A 181 -7.24 -4.60 -17.71
C ASN A 181 -7.63 -4.05 -16.35
N VAL A 182 -8.60 -3.13 -16.32
CA VAL A 182 -9.22 -2.63 -15.08
C VAL A 182 -10.70 -2.97 -15.09
N ILE A 183 -11.19 -3.53 -13.99
CA ILE A 183 -12.58 -3.95 -13.84
C ILE A 183 -13.18 -3.44 -12.53
N PRO A 184 -13.92 -2.32 -12.55
CA PRO A 184 -14.69 -1.88 -11.38
C PRO A 184 -15.80 -2.87 -11.04
N GLY A 185 -15.96 -3.16 -9.76
CA GLY A 185 -17.00 -4.07 -9.30
C GLY A 185 -16.88 -4.39 -7.81
N LYS A 186 -17.93 -5.00 -7.25
CA LYS A 186 -17.97 -5.38 -5.84
C LYS A 186 -16.89 -6.41 -5.51
N GLY A 187 -16.27 -6.27 -4.33
CA GLY A 187 -15.29 -7.24 -3.85
C GLY A 187 -15.87 -8.65 -3.76
N SER A 188 -17.12 -8.78 -3.32
CA SER A 188 -17.88 -10.04 -3.24
C SER A 188 -18.26 -10.65 -4.61
N VAL A 189 -18.05 -9.94 -5.70
CA VAL A 189 -18.29 -10.44 -7.07
C VAL A 189 -16.97 -10.61 -7.81
N VAL A 190 -16.31 -9.51 -8.12
CA VAL A 190 -15.05 -9.53 -8.91
C VAL A 190 -13.91 -10.17 -8.13
N GLY A 191 -13.75 -9.83 -6.83
CA GLY A 191 -12.72 -10.41 -5.97
C GLY A 191 -12.91 -11.93 -5.79
N GLU A 192 -14.15 -12.37 -5.56
CA GLU A 192 -14.47 -13.80 -5.45
C GLU A 192 -14.20 -14.54 -6.77
N ARG A 193 -14.48 -13.91 -7.93
CA ARG A 193 -14.12 -14.53 -9.22
C ARG A 193 -12.61 -14.67 -9.40
N PHE A 194 -11.80 -13.72 -8.93
CA PHE A 194 -10.34 -13.91 -8.94
C PHE A 194 -9.90 -15.11 -8.09
N VAL A 195 -10.55 -15.31 -6.94
CA VAL A 195 -10.27 -16.45 -6.07
C VAL A 195 -10.69 -17.78 -6.72
N THR A 196 -11.87 -17.83 -7.35
CA THR A 196 -12.48 -19.08 -7.82
C THR A 196 -12.17 -19.45 -9.28
N ASN A 197 -11.84 -18.47 -10.15
CA ASN A 197 -11.57 -18.74 -11.57
C ASN A 197 -10.18 -19.36 -11.77
N PRO A 198 -10.07 -20.55 -12.39
CA PRO A 198 -8.80 -21.28 -12.52
C PRO A 198 -7.77 -20.61 -13.44
N LEU A 199 -8.18 -19.67 -14.30
CA LEU A 199 -7.27 -18.93 -15.17
C LEU A 199 -6.46 -17.88 -14.39
N VAL A 200 -6.94 -17.40 -13.24
CA VAL A 200 -6.19 -16.51 -12.36
C VAL A 200 -5.19 -17.34 -11.55
N ARG A 201 -3.90 -17.11 -11.75
CA ARG A 201 -2.81 -17.91 -11.19
C ARG A 201 -2.24 -17.33 -9.88
N LYS A 202 -2.39 -16.03 -9.70
CA LYS A 202 -1.93 -15.33 -8.50
C LYS A 202 -2.91 -14.20 -8.18
N ILE A 203 -3.06 -13.93 -6.89
CA ILE A 203 -3.74 -12.73 -6.39
C ILE A 203 -2.74 -11.87 -5.61
N VAL A 204 -2.71 -10.58 -5.94
CA VAL A 204 -2.08 -9.53 -5.16
C VAL A 204 -3.22 -8.74 -4.51
N PHE A 205 -3.24 -8.69 -3.21
CA PHE A 205 -4.30 -8.04 -2.44
C PHE A 205 -3.70 -7.10 -1.39
N THR A 206 -4.17 -5.87 -1.40
CA THR A 206 -3.94 -4.91 -0.32
C THR A 206 -5.28 -4.48 0.27
N GLY A 207 -5.42 -4.57 1.59
CA GLY A 207 -6.65 -4.23 2.29
C GLY A 207 -6.71 -4.72 3.72
N SER A 208 -7.93 -4.95 4.24
CA SER A 208 -8.09 -5.38 5.63
C SER A 208 -7.61 -6.81 5.87
N THR A 209 -7.08 -7.07 7.06
CA THR A 209 -6.63 -8.40 7.50
C THR A 209 -7.75 -9.44 7.40
N GLN A 210 -8.99 -9.05 7.70
CA GLN A 210 -10.15 -9.94 7.61
C GLN A 210 -10.36 -10.46 6.18
N VAL A 211 -10.39 -9.56 5.20
CA VAL A 211 -10.57 -9.91 3.78
C VAL A 211 -9.36 -10.70 3.25
N GLY A 212 -8.13 -10.34 3.67
CA GLY A 212 -6.93 -11.09 3.32
C GLY A 212 -7.00 -12.57 3.77
N LYS A 213 -7.50 -12.83 4.98
CA LYS A 213 -7.74 -14.19 5.48
C LYS A 213 -8.81 -14.95 4.67
N GLU A 214 -9.85 -14.26 4.22
CA GLU A 214 -10.90 -14.86 3.36
C GLU A 214 -10.36 -15.24 2.00
N ILE A 215 -9.60 -14.36 1.35
CA ILE A 215 -8.90 -14.64 0.09
C ILE A 215 -7.95 -15.82 0.24
N MET A 216 -7.16 -15.86 1.32
CA MET A 216 -6.22 -16.95 1.58
C MET A 216 -6.94 -18.31 1.71
N ARG A 217 -8.07 -18.36 2.45
CA ARG A 217 -8.89 -19.56 2.56
C ARG A 217 -9.44 -20.02 1.20
N GLY A 218 -9.97 -19.08 0.41
CA GLY A 218 -10.54 -19.41 -0.90
C GLY A 218 -9.47 -19.89 -1.89
N CYS A 219 -8.29 -19.27 -1.88
CA CYS A 219 -7.18 -19.63 -2.76
C CYS A 219 -6.58 -21.02 -2.48
N SER A 220 -6.73 -21.54 -1.26
CA SER A 220 -6.24 -22.88 -0.90
C SER A 220 -6.83 -23.98 -1.77
N ASN A 221 -8.07 -23.84 -2.24
CA ASN A 221 -8.74 -24.82 -3.09
C ASN A 221 -8.05 -25.06 -4.46
N GLN A 222 -7.26 -24.10 -4.92
CA GLN A 222 -6.56 -24.16 -6.22
C GLN A 222 -5.05 -23.93 -6.07
N VAL A 223 -4.55 -23.86 -4.85
CA VAL A 223 -3.14 -23.60 -4.52
C VAL A 223 -2.62 -22.34 -5.23
N LYS A 224 -3.43 -21.28 -5.28
CA LYS A 224 -3.05 -20.02 -5.93
C LYS A 224 -1.97 -19.31 -5.13
N ARG A 225 -1.05 -18.67 -5.84
CA ARG A 225 -0.04 -17.81 -5.24
C ARG A 225 -0.66 -16.53 -4.70
N LEU A 226 -0.15 -16.04 -3.59
CA LEU A 226 -0.64 -14.83 -2.92
C LEU A 226 0.50 -13.88 -2.59
N THR A 227 0.22 -12.58 -2.71
CA THR A 227 0.87 -11.51 -1.98
C THR A 227 -0.23 -10.77 -1.24
N LEU A 228 -0.08 -10.60 0.07
CA LEU A 228 -1.06 -9.94 0.93
C LEU A 228 -0.37 -8.81 1.68
N GLU A 229 -0.83 -7.59 1.47
CA GLU A 229 -0.46 -6.40 2.23
C GLU A 229 -1.68 -5.95 3.03
N LEU A 230 -1.59 -6.05 4.35
CA LEU A 230 -2.74 -5.96 5.24
C LEU A 230 -2.55 -4.81 6.24
N GLY A 231 -3.42 -4.75 7.25
CA GLY A 231 -3.43 -3.70 8.24
C GLY A 231 -2.14 -3.56 9.06
N GLY A 232 -2.04 -2.45 9.75
CA GLY A 232 -0.90 -2.13 10.60
C GLY A 232 -1.30 -1.36 11.86
N LYS A 233 -0.44 -1.40 12.87
CA LYS A 233 -0.49 -0.56 14.07
C LYS A 233 0.93 -0.16 14.44
N SER A 234 1.57 0.59 13.55
CA SER A 234 3.00 0.86 13.56
C SER A 234 3.43 1.74 14.73
N ALA A 235 4.57 1.42 15.32
CA ALA A 235 5.14 2.15 16.44
C ALA A 235 6.09 3.25 15.96
N ASN A 236 6.01 4.42 16.59
CA ASN A 236 7.00 5.50 16.53
C ASN A 236 7.69 5.59 17.89
N ILE A 237 8.95 5.17 17.98
CA ILE A 237 9.67 5.00 19.25
C ILE A 237 10.67 6.13 19.42
N ILE A 238 10.49 6.95 20.47
CA ILE A 238 11.30 8.14 20.73
C ILE A 238 12.11 7.94 22.01
N PHE A 239 13.43 7.72 21.85
CA PHE A 239 14.36 7.62 22.97
C PHE A 239 14.82 9.01 23.47
N SER A 240 15.28 9.08 24.72
CA SER A 240 15.67 10.34 25.37
C SER A 240 16.87 11.05 24.75
N ASP A 241 17.71 10.32 24.00
CA ASP A 241 18.87 10.86 23.28
C ASP A 241 18.54 11.31 21.86
N ALA A 242 17.29 11.16 21.41
CA ALA A 242 16.84 11.61 20.10
C ALA A 242 16.91 13.13 19.92
N ASP A 243 16.84 13.57 18.68
CA ASP A 243 16.47 14.93 18.37
C ASP A 243 14.94 15.10 18.57
N ILE A 244 14.60 15.46 19.83
CA ILE A 244 13.20 15.47 20.29
C ILE A 244 12.35 16.44 19.49
N GLU A 245 12.88 17.61 19.15
CA GLU A 245 12.15 18.63 18.40
C GLU A 245 11.87 18.16 16.98
N LYS A 246 12.87 17.61 16.29
CA LYS A 246 12.73 17.03 14.95
C LYS A 246 11.76 15.85 14.94
N ALA A 247 11.85 14.95 15.93
CA ALA A 247 10.95 13.81 16.05
C ALA A 247 9.50 14.25 16.24
N ALA A 248 9.27 15.23 17.11
CA ALA A 248 7.94 15.78 17.38
C ALA A 248 7.38 16.57 16.20
N ALA A 249 8.20 17.35 15.50
CA ALA A 249 7.80 18.09 14.29
C ALA A 249 7.39 17.16 13.14
N GLY A 250 8.06 16.02 12.99
CA GLY A 250 7.74 15.02 11.95
C GLY A 250 6.62 14.04 12.32
N ALA A 251 6.22 13.98 13.58
CA ALA A 251 5.22 13.01 14.04
C ALA A 251 3.82 13.23 13.45
N PRO A 252 3.30 14.47 13.25
CA PRO A 252 2.01 14.69 12.57
C PRO A 252 1.97 14.06 11.17
N GLY A 253 2.95 14.33 10.32
CA GLY A 253 3.02 13.74 8.98
C GLY A 253 3.16 12.22 9.00
N ALA A 254 3.77 11.65 10.04
CA ALA A 254 3.92 10.19 10.17
C ALA A 254 2.61 9.46 10.50
N VAL A 255 1.60 10.15 11.00
CA VAL A 255 0.34 9.55 11.45
C VAL A 255 -0.89 10.16 10.81
N PHE A 256 -0.88 11.47 10.50
CA PHE A 256 -2.04 12.17 9.97
C PHE A 256 -2.01 12.40 8.47
N ASP A 257 -0.88 12.11 7.81
CA ASP A 257 -0.83 12.05 6.36
C ASP A 257 -1.98 11.17 5.83
N ASN A 258 -2.60 11.57 4.74
CA ASN A 258 -3.80 10.93 4.19
C ASN A 258 -4.91 10.72 5.25
N ALA A 259 -5.08 11.66 6.18
CA ALA A 259 -6.03 11.58 7.30
C ALA A 259 -5.87 10.30 8.16
N GLY A 260 -4.64 9.80 8.31
CA GLY A 260 -4.35 8.55 9.03
C GLY A 260 -4.83 7.28 8.33
N GLN A 261 -5.27 7.38 7.10
CA GLN A 261 -5.73 6.27 6.25
C GLN A 261 -4.54 5.60 5.54
N ASP A 262 -3.52 5.27 6.32
CA ASP A 262 -2.29 4.63 5.86
C ASP A 262 -1.99 3.39 6.71
N CYS A 263 -1.81 2.24 6.07
CA CYS A 263 -1.40 1.01 6.74
C CYS A 263 -0.06 1.15 7.48
N CYS A 264 0.80 2.09 7.03
CA CYS A 264 2.07 2.44 7.65
C CYS A 264 1.98 3.55 8.69
N ALA A 265 0.80 4.16 8.93
CA ALA A 265 0.64 5.24 9.90
C ALA A 265 1.25 4.88 11.26
N ARG A 266 2.11 5.78 11.80
CA ARG A 266 2.74 5.61 13.12
C ARG A 266 1.73 5.91 14.23
N SER A 267 0.64 5.15 14.25
CA SER A 267 -0.54 5.40 15.10
C SER A 267 -0.34 5.02 16.57
N ARG A 268 0.79 4.36 16.92
CA ARG A 268 1.26 4.20 18.30
C ARG A 268 2.53 5.02 18.52
N LEU A 269 2.49 5.99 19.39
CA LEU A 269 3.63 6.84 19.73
C LEU A 269 4.18 6.40 21.10
N LEU A 270 5.37 5.82 21.12
CA LEU A 270 6.06 5.35 22.30
C LEU A 270 7.13 6.38 22.67
N VAL A 271 6.97 7.06 23.80
CA VAL A 271 7.87 8.12 24.25
C VAL A 271 8.58 7.71 25.54
N GLN A 272 9.92 7.79 25.57
CA GLN A 272 10.64 7.49 26.80
C GLN A 272 10.21 8.46 27.92
N LYS A 273 9.87 7.92 29.08
CA LYS A 273 9.24 8.63 30.18
C LYS A 273 9.97 9.92 30.60
N SER A 274 11.30 9.88 30.60
CA SER A 274 12.13 11.04 31.00
C SER A 274 11.99 12.28 30.10
N ILE A 275 11.46 12.13 28.87
CA ILE A 275 11.30 13.22 27.91
C ILE A 275 9.84 13.51 27.56
N TYR A 276 8.91 12.82 28.21
CA TYR A 276 7.50 12.82 27.83
C TYR A 276 6.92 14.26 27.73
N GLU A 277 7.01 15.03 28.81
CA GLU A 277 6.47 16.39 28.87
C GLU A 277 7.07 17.31 27.79
N LYS A 278 8.40 17.20 27.62
CA LYS A 278 9.11 17.99 26.61
C LYS A 278 8.67 17.62 25.20
N PHE A 279 8.56 16.33 24.90
CA PHE A 279 8.11 15.83 23.60
C PHE A 279 6.68 16.28 23.33
N MET A 280 5.76 16.06 24.28
CA MET A 280 4.33 16.41 24.12
C MET A 280 4.14 17.90 23.88
N GLY A 281 4.92 18.78 24.51
CA GLY A 281 4.87 20.21 24.26
C GLY A 281 5.30 20.63 22.84
N TYR A 282 6.30 19.94 22.23
CA TYR A 282 6.65 20.15 20.82
C TYR A 282 5.61 19.54 19.89
N PHE A 283 5.10 18.37 20.23
CA PHE A 283 4.14 17.63 19.40
C PHE A 283 2.79 18.36 19.34
N GLU A 284 2.30 18.92 20.48
CA GLU A 284 1.08 19.70 20.49
C GLU A 284 1.17 20.92 19.55
N ARG A 285 2.30 21.63 19.58
CA ARG A 285 2.52 22.77 18.66
C ARG A 285 2.51 22.32 17.19
N ALA A 286 3.15 21.18 16.89
CA ALA A 286 3.19 20.64 15.54
C ALA A 286 1.80 20.23 15.07
N VAL A 287 1.00 19.56 15.90
CA VAL A 287 -0.38 19.16 15.58
C VAL A 287 -1.31 20.35 15.39
N LYS A 288 -1.19 21.40 16.23
CA LYS A 288 -2.00 22.62 16.09
C LYS A 288 -1.70 23.41 14.83
N ASN A 289 -0.46 23.33 14.33
CA ASN A 289 -0.02 23.99 13.10
C ASN A 289 -0.25 23.13 11.84
N PHE A 290 -0.61 21.87 12.00
CA PHE A 290 -0.83 20.94 10.87
C PHE A 290 -2.07 21.38 10.08
N LYS A 291 -1.88 21.60 8.77
CA LYS A 291 -2.88 22.23 7.90
C LYS A 291 -3.88 21.22 7.35
N VAL A 292 -5.04 21.19 7.96
CA VAL A 292 -6.20 20.41 7.49
C VAL A 292 -7.10 21.35 6.71
N GLU A 293 -7.13 21.20 5.39
CA GLU A 293 -7.86 22.12 4.51
C GLU A 293 -8.26 21.45 3.19
N ASP A 294 -8.85 22.20 2.26
CA ASP A 294 -9.21 21.68 0.95
C ASP A 294 -7.99 21.02 0.28
N PRO A 295 -8.07 19.74 -0.08
CA PRO A 295 -6.97 19.01 -0.70
C PRO A 295 -6.43 19.62 -2.00
N ALA A 296 -7.23 20.45 -2.69
CA ALA A 296 -6.80 21.17 -3.88
C ALA A 296 -5.82 22.32 -3.57
N ASN A 297 -5.69 22.73 -2.31
CA ASN A 297 -4.74 23.77 -1.90
C ASN A 297 -3.32 23.18 -1.84
N GLU A 298 -2.36 23.93 -2.39
CA GLU A 298 -0.92 23.54 -2.38
C GLU A 298 -0.33 23.45 -0.95
N SER A 299 -0.95 24.11 0.02
CA SER A 299 -0.49 24.12 1.41
C SER A 299 -1.14 23.06 2.28
N ALA A 300 -2.12 22.29 1.75
CA ALA A 300 -2.80 21.24 2.50
C ALA A 300 -1.84 20.13 2.91
N GLU A 301 -1.86 19.76 4.19
CA GLU A 301 -1.09 18.63 4.74
C GLU A 301 -1.99 17.44 5.04
N MET A 302 -3.30 17.66 5.21
CA MET A 302 -4.28 16.60 5.43
C MET A 302 -5.62 16.97 4.78
N GLY A 303 -6.22 16.01 4.09
CA GLY A 303 -7.57 16.04 3.55
C GLY A 303 -8.63 15.39 4.46
N PRO A 304 -9.83 15.12 3.93
CA PRO A 304 -10.92 14.44 4.64
C PRO A 304 -10.70 12.92 4.73
N LEU A 305 -11.56 12.26 5.51
CA LEU A 305 -11.77 10.81 5.45
C LEU A 305 -12.55 10.44 4.18
N ILE A 306 -12.42 9.21 3.73
CA ILE A 306 -12.92 8.76 2.41
C ILE A 306 -14.45 8.74 2.30
N THR A 307 -15.19 8.38 3.35
CA THR A 307 -16.67 8.22 3.32
C THR A 307 -17.31 8.62 4.65
N ALA A 308 -18.61 8.91 4.60
CA ALA A 308 -19.41 9.13 5.82
C ALA A 308 -19.40 7.92 6.77
N ALA A 309 -19.47 6.70 6.23
CA ALA A 309 -19.41 5.48 7.03
C ALA A 309 -18.05 5.33 7.74
N HIS A 310 -16.96 5.68 7.06
CA HIS A 310 -15.64 5.63 7.67
C HIS A 310 -15.46 6.73 8.72
N LEU A 311 -15.98 7.93 8.48
CA LEU A 311 -16.03 9.01 9.50
C LEU A 311 -16.79 8.56 10.75
N ALA A 312 -17.94 7.91 10.58
CA ALA A 312 -18.72 7.37 11.71
C ALA A 312 -17.90 6.34 12.51
N ARG A 313 -17.23 5.40 11.80
CA ARG A 313 -16.35 4.41 12.43
C ARG A 313 -15.20 5.04 13.22
N VAL A 314 -14.54 6.04 12.67
CA VAL A 314 -13.44 6.73 13.37
C VAL A 314 -13.94 7.46 14.61
N ASN A 315 -15.14 8.06 14.56
CA ASN A 315 -15.76 8.69 15.71
C ASN A 315 -16.04 7.70 16.87
N GLU A 316 -16.35 6.43 16.58
CA GLU A 316 -16.56 5.40 17.61
C GLU A 316 -15.31 5.10 18.45
N TYR A 317 -14.11 5.40 17.94
CA TYR A 317 -12.86 5.25 18.69
C TYR A 317 -12.53 6.43 19.60
N VAL A 318 -13.19 7.56 19.41
CA VAL A 318 -12.96 8.78 20.20
C VAL A 318 -14.27 9.28 20.80
N PRO A 319 -14.88 8.50 21.73
CA PRO A 319 -16.09 8.91 22.42
C PRO A 319 -15.83 10.17 23.27
N ASP A 320 -16.90 10.80 23.77
CA ASP A 320 -16.82 12.07 24.51
C ASP A 320 -15.98 11.97 25.80
N ASP A 321 -15.89 10.81 26.41
CA ASP A 321 -15.10 10.50 27.61
C ASP A 321 -13.65 10.04 27.31
N ALA A 322 -13.26 9.97 26.04
CA ALA A 322 -11.89 9.60 25.67
C ALA A 322 -10.88 10.60 26.25
N LYS A 323 -9.73 10.08 26.72
CA LYS A 323 -8.62 10.91 27.24
C LYS A 323 -7.86 11.57 26.10
N VAL A 324 -8.43 12.63 25.56
CA VAL A 324 -7.80 13.45 24.53
C VAL A 324 -6.78 14.38 25.16
N ALA A 325 -5.51 14.22 24.80
CA ALA A 325 -4.45 15.15 25.20
C ALA A 325 -4.64 16.50 24.50
N PHE A 326 -4.76 16.48 23.18
CA PHE A 326 -5.04 17.65 22.35
C PHE A 326 -5.55 17.26 20.97
N ARG A 327 -6.08 18.25 20.25
CA ARG A 327 -6.54 18.10 18.87
C ARG A 327 -5.96 19.23 18.00
N GLY A 328 -5.80 18.94 16.72
CA GLY A 328 -5.58 19.94 15.68
C GLY A 328 -6.89 20.59 15.23
N ASN A 329 -6.78 21.43 14.21
CA ASN A 329 -7.93 22.08 13.58
C ASN A 329 -8.50 21.21 12.45
N LYS A 330 -9.74 21.52 12.06
CA LYS A 330 -10.36 20.96 10.85
C LYS A 330 -11.30 21.98 10.23
N PRO A 331 -11.59 21.91 8.93
CA PRO A 331 -12.63 22.70 8.29
C PRO A 331 -14.02 22.45 8.90
N THR A 332 -14.88 23.45 8.76
CA THR A 332 -16.32 23.36 9.02
C THR A 332 -17.06 23.34 7.68
N GLY A 333 -18.18 22.64 7.62
CA GLY A 333 -18.97 22.55 6.38
C GLY A 333 -19.07 21.13 5.84
N PRO A 334 -19.39 20.96 4.54
CA PRO A 334 -19.58 19.67 3.92
C PRO A 334 -18.26 18.87 3.85
N GLY A 335 -18.36 17.57 3.60
CA GLY A 335 -17.22 16.66 3.55
C GLY A 335 -17.02 15.86 4.84
N TYR A 336 -16.09 14.93 4.80
CA TYR A 336 -15.90 13.92 5.86
C TYR A 336 -14.72 14.27 6.77
N TRP A 337 -14.77 15.48 7.37
CA TRP A 337 -13.68 16.05 8.14
C TRP A 337 -13.58 15.51 9.57
N PHE A 338 -12.40 15.05 9.94
CA PHE A 338 -12.05 14.66 11.31
C PHE A 338 -10.79 15.42 11.76
N ALA A 339 -10.77 15.95 12.99
CA ALA A 339 -9.61 16.65 13.50
C ALA A 339 -8.48 15.69 13.89
N PRO A 340 -7.21 15.98 13.57
CA PRO A 340 -6.07 15.25 14.12
C PRO A 340 -6.21 15.16 15.65
N THR A 341 -6.20 13.95 16.18
CA THR A 341 -6.51 13.69 17.60
C THR A 341 -5.41 12.87 18.25
N VAL A 342 -4.93 13.32 19.38
CA VAL A 342 -3.91 12.68 20.21
C VAL A 342 -4.54 12.17 21.49
N LEU A 343 -4.42 10.87 21.75
CA LEU A 343 -4.94 10.20 22.94
C LEU A 343 -3.80 9.80 23.87
N GLU A 344 -3.96 10.04 25.16
CA GLU A 344 -3.09 9.46 26.20
C GLU A 344 -3.61 8.10 26.62
N VAL A 345 -2.75 7.09 26.52
CA VAL A 345 -3.07 5.73 26.86
C VAL A 345 -2.15 5.22 27.95
N ASN A 346 -2.70 4.69 29.03
CA ASN A 346 -1.94 4.13 30.15
C ASN A 346 -2.01 2.59 30.20
N ASP A 347 -2.86 1.99 29.37
CA ASP A 347 -3.03 0.54 29.27
C ASP A 347 -2.79 0.09 27.83
N VAL A 348 -1.85 -0.84 27.66
CA VAL A 348 -1.57 -1.46 26.37
C VAL A 348 -2.75 -2.27 25.81
N ASN A 349 -3.76 -2.57 26.62
CA ASN A 349 -5.00 -3.23 26.20
C ASN A 349 -6.08 -2.27 25.74
N ASP A 350 -5.84 -0.97 25.81
CA ASP A 350 -6.80 0.02 25.31
C ASP A 350 -7.11 -0.24 23.83
N ARG A 351 -8.38 -0.16 23.47
CA ARG A 351 -8.87 -0.42 22.13
C ARG A 351 -8.18 0.49 21.09
N THR A 352 -7.99 1.77 21.43
CA THR A 352 -7.36 2.74 20.53
C THR A 352 -5.87 2.46 20.32
N TYR A 353 -5.23 1.73 21.25
CA TYR A 353 -3.86 1.30 21.16
C TYR A 353 -3.71 -0.01 20.37
N ARG A 354 -4.67 -0.95 20.54
CA ARG A 354 -4.63 -2.30 19.94
C ARG A 354 -5.12 -2.35 18.49
N GLU A 355 -6.24 -1.72 18.22
CA GLU A 355 -6.94 -1.84 16.94
C GLU A 355 -6.45 -0.80 15.91
N GLU A 356 -6.51 -1.18 14.65
CA GLU A 356 -6.26 -0.27 13.53
C GLU A 356 -7.48 0.64 13.34
N ILE A 357 -7.35 1.93 13.70
CA ILE A 357 -8.42 2.93 13.57
C ILE A 357 -8.60 3.35 12.12
N PHE A 358 -7.49 3.48 11.38
CA PHE A 358 -7.42 3.94 10.00
C PHE A 358 -7.99 5.36 9.82
N GLY A 359 -7.66 6.22 10.75
CA GLY A 359 -8.10 7.61 10.84
C GLY A 359 -7.06 8.48 11.56
N PRO A 360 -7.23 9.82 11.60
CA PRO A 360 -6.23 10.72 12.13
C PRO A 360 -6.22 10.75 13.67
N VAL A 361 -5.96 9.58 14.25
CA VAL A 361 -5.91 9.34 15.70
C VAL A 361 -4.63 8.61 16.05
N VAL A 362 -3.88 9.15 17.00
CA VAL A 362 -2.66 8.54 17.54
C VAL A 362 -2.79 8.28 19.03
N SER A 363 -2.36 7.10 19.47
CA SER A 363 -2.29 6.73 20.88
C SER A 363 -0.86 6.86 21.39
N VAL A 364 -0.67 7.64 22.45
CA VAL A 364 0.64 7.91 23.07
C VAL A 364 0.75 7.11 24.36
N ILE A 365 1.86 6.40 24.52
CA ILE A 365 2.21 5.64 25.74
C ILE A 365 3.68 5.89 26.08
N THR A 366 4.03 5.82 27.36
CA THR A 366 5.42 5.91 27.80
C THR A 366 6.09 4.55 27.92
N PHE A 367 7.41 4.54 27.82
CA PHE A 367 8.26 3.39 28.15
C PHE A 367 9.45 3.82 29.03
N GLU A 368 10.02 2.88 29.78
CA GLU A 368 11.11 3.17 30.72
C GLU A 368 12.50 3.04 30.04
N ASP A 369 12.78 1.93 29.40
CA ASP A 369 14.08 1.61 28.81
C ASP A 369 13.99 0.89 27.45
N GLU A 370 15.12 0.49 26.87
CA GLU A 370 15.21 -0.15 25.55
C GLU A 370 14.44 -1.48 25.52
N ALA A 371 14.51 -2.27 26.57
CA ALA A 371 13.83 -3.58 26.63
C ALA A 371 12.30 -3.40 26.70
N ASP A 372 11.85 -2.41 27.47
CA ASP A 372 10.45 -2.07 27.60
C ASP A 372 9.88 -1.51 26.27
N ALA A 373 10.62 -0.64 25.58
CA ALA A 373 10.25 -0.14 24.26
C ALA A 373 10.06 -1.28 23.24
N ILE A 374 10.97 -2.24 23.19
CA ILE A 374 10.89 -3.41 22.30
C ILE A 374 9.67 -4.27 22.66
N ARG A 375 9.46 -4.55 23.93
CA ARG A 375 8.35 -5.33 24.43
C ARG A 375 7.00 -4.70 24.02
N ILE A 376 6.82 -3.40 24.32
CA ILE A 376 5.59 -2.67 24.00
C ILE A 376 5.38 -2.57 22.49
N ALA A 377 6.42 -2.30 21.70
CA ALA A 377 6.30 -2.19 20.24
C ALA A 377 5.88 -3.52 19.60
N ASN A 378 6.43 -4.66 20.06
CA ASN A 378 6.13 -6.00 19.55
C ASN A 378 4.81 -6.58 20.07
N ASP A 379 4.25 -6.03 21.16
CA ASP A 379 2.96 -6.45 21.70
C ASP A 379 1.81 -5.96 20.80
N SER A 380 1.75 -6.52 19.62
CA SER A 380 0.73 -6.27 18.59
C SER A 380 0.65 -7.49 17.69
N GLU A 381 -0.55 -7.78 17.19
CA GLU A 381 -0.74 -8.79 16.14
C GLU A 381 -0.25 -8.32 14.76
N PHE A 382 0.02 -7.02 14.60
CA PHE A 382 0.53 -6.39 13.40
C PHE A 382 2.06 -6.26 13.41
N GLY A 383 2.65 -6.12 12.23
CA GLY A 383 4.09 -5.90 12.06
C GLY A 383 4.43 -5.33 10.68
N LEU A 384 3.75 -4.23 10.26
CA LEU A 384 3.99 -3.65 8.94
C LEU A 384 5.18 -2.70 8.96
N SER A 385 5.12 -1.65 9.79
CA SER A 385 6.11 -0.59 9.74
C SER A 385 6.45 -0.03 11.14
N GLY A 386 7.44 0.86 11.21
CA GLY A 386 7.82 1.56 12.43
C GLY A 386 8.92 2.59 12.23
N SER A 387 9.10 3.46 13.23
CA SER A 387 10.17 4.45 13.28
C SER A 387 10.88 4.40 14.64
N ILE A 388 12.21 4.63 14.62
CA ILE A 388 13.06 4.62 15.80
C ILE A 388 13.85 5.93 15.80
N TRP A 389 13.79 6.69 16.88
CA TRP A 389 14.50 7.95 17.04
C TRP A 389 15.52 7.84 18.17
N SER A 390 16.79 7.87 17.82
CA SER A 390 17.93 7.81 18.74
C SER A 390 19.18 8.33 18.05
N ARG A 391 20.09 8.96 18.80
CA ARG A 391 21.43 9.33 18.31
C ARG A 391 22.45 8.20 18.50
N ASP A 392 22.13 7.20 19.31
CA ASP A 392 22.96 6.01 19.52
C ASP A 392 22.74 5.01 18.39
N ILE A 393 23.73 4.88 17.51
CA ILE A 393 23.68 3.94 16.38
C ILE A 393 23.61 2.48 16.84
N GLY A 394 24.29 2.14 17.95
CA GLY A 394 24.26 0.79 18.52
C GLY A 394 22.86 0.40 18.99
N ARG A 395 22.17 1.30 19.69
CA ARG A 395 20.76 1.16 20.08
C ARG A 395 19.89 1.02 18.83
N SER A 396 20.05 1.92 17.86
CA SER A 396 19.27 1.90 16.63
C SER A 396 19.35 0.56 15.91
N VAL A 397 20.54 -0.05 15.84
CA VAL A 397 20.73 -1.37 15.23
C VAL A 397 20.10 -2.49 16.08
N ARG A 398 20.31 -2.49 17.43
CA ARG A 398 19.71 -3.52 18.30
C ARG A 398 18.17 -3.47 18.24
N VAL A 399 17.60 -2.29 18.40
CA VAL A 399 16.14 -2.10 18.39
C VAL A 399 15.55 -2.45 17.03
N SER A 400 16.14 -1.99 15.92
CA SER A 400 15.62 -2.32 14.58
C SER A 400 15.65 -3.82 14.27
N ARG A 401 16.62 -4.57 14.82
CA ARG A 401 16.68 -6.04 14.68
C ARG A 401 15.70 -6.77 15.59
N ALA A 402 15.31 -6.15 16.69
CA ALA A 402 14.42 -6.75 17.69
C ALA A 402 12.92 -6.46 17.41
N ILE A 403 12.62 -5.39 16.67
CA ILE A 403 11.22 -5.06 16.30
C ILE A 403 10.73 -5.98 15.19
N GLU A 404 9.58 -6.61 15.42
CA GLU A 404 8.92 -7.55 14.50
C GLU A 404 8.05 -6.78 13.48
N ALA A 405 8.69 -6.00 12.61
CA ALA A 405 8.04 -5.27 11.53
C ALA A 405 8.87 -5.35 10.24
N GLY A 406 8.18 -5.32 9.10
CA GLY A 406 8.83 -5.49 7.80
C GLY A 406 9.57 -4.24 7.30
N ASN A 407 9.13 -3.05 7.73
CA ASN A 407 9.64 -1.78 7.22
C ASN A 407 9.96 -0.83 8.39
N LEU A 408 11.23 -0.60 8.65
CA LEU A 408 11.67 0.29 9.73
C LEU A 408 12.48 1.46 9.18
N SER A 409 12.33 2.62 9.81
CA SER A 409 13.18 3.78 9.56
C SER A 409 13.82 4.28 10.86
N VAL A 410 15.04 4.79 10.76
CA VAL A 410 15.77 5.37 11.89
C VAL A 410 15.95 6.86 11.64
N ASN A 411 15.59 7.68 12.63
CA ASN A 411 15.59 9.15 12.58
C ASN A 411 14.82 9.74 11.38
N SER A 412 13.80 9.00 10.95
CA SER A 412 12.94 9.29 9.81
C SER A 412 11.61 8.56 9.96
N ASN A 413 10.57 9.03 9.25
CA ASN A 413 9.28 8.35 9.13
C ASN A 413 9.06 7.75 7.72
N SER A 414 10.03 7.90 6.80
CA SER A 414 9.93 7.38 5.44
C SER A 414 10.23 5.88 5.43
N SER A 415 9.26 5.05 5.04
CA SER A 415 9.40 3.57 4.97
C SER A 415 9.20 3.00 3.58
N VAL A 416 8.67 3.75 2.63
CA VAL A 416 8.37 3.26 1.29
C VAL A 416 9.34 3.83 0.26
N ARG A 417 10.00 2.94 -0.48
CA ARG A 417 10.82 3.25 -1.66
C ARG A 417 10.61 2.15 -2.69
N TYR A 418 10.40 2.49 -3.96
CA TYR A 418 10.12 1.49 -5.00
C TYR A 418 11.27 0.50 -5.25
N TRP A 419 12.51 0.82 -4.84
CA TRP A 419 13.69 -0.04 -4.99
C TRP A 419 14.05 -0.86 -3.73
N THR A 420 13.24 -0.78 -2.67
CA THR A 420 13.43 -1.59 -1.44
C THR A 420 12.20 -2.45 -1.21
N PRO A 421 12.37 -3.67 -0.63
CA PRO A 421 11.23 -4.54 -0.37
C PRO A 421 10.27 -3.89 0.64
N PHE A 422 8.97 -4.07 0.40
CA PHE A 422 7.88 -3.62 1.25
C PHE A 422 6.98 -4.81 1.60
N GLY A 423 6.53 -4.88 2.84
CA GLY A 423 5.58 -5.89 3.33
C GLY A 423 5.67 -6.15 4.81
N GLY A 424 4.65 -6.81 5.35
CA GLY A 424 4.45 -6.99 6.78
C GLY A 424 4.97 -8.30 7.36
N TYR A 425 5.14 -8.30 8.69
CA TYR A 425 5.25 -9.47 9.55
C TYR A 425 3.88 -9.81 10.14
N LYS A 426 3.76 -10.95 10.81
CA LYS A 426 2.56 -11.36 11.56
C LYS A 426 1.28 -11.24 10.70
N GLN A 427 0.24 -10.59 11.21
CA GLN A 427 -1.02 -10.41 10.49
C GLN A 427 -1.04 -9.22 9.54
N SER A 428 0.09 -8.53 9.35
CA SER A 428 0.21 -7.44 8.37
C SER A 428 0.49 -7.91 6.95
N GLY A 429 0.75 -9.19 6.72
CA GLY A 429 0.82 -9.67 5.35
C GLY A 429 1.67 -10.91 5.10
N LEU A 430 1.72 -11.29 3.83
CA LEU A 430 2.46 -12.43 3.29
C LEU A 430 3.11 -12.04 1.96
N GLY A 431 4.40 -12.32 1.82
CA GLY A 431 5.17 -11.92 0.64
C GLY A 431 5.77 -10.53 0.80
N ARG A 432 6.28 -10.01 -0.32
CA ARG A 432 6.84 -8.65 -0.41
C ARG A 432 6.48 -8.04 -1.75
N GLU A 433 6.18 -6.76 -1.73
CA GLU A 433 6.08 -5.91 -2.89
C GLU A 433 7.32 -5.02 -3.00
N LEU A 434 7.52 -4.39 -4.14
CA LEU A 434 8.64 -3.51 -4.42
C LEU A 434 10.03 -4.17 -4.29
N GLY A 435 11.09 -3.40 -4.58
CA GLY A 435 12.44 -3.93 -4.58
C GLY A 435 12.72 -4.95 -5.69
N PRO A 436 13.95 -5.49 -5.73
CA PRO A 436 14.37 -6.38 -6.82
C PRO A 436 13.71 -7.76 -6.75
N ASP A 437 13.39 -8.25 -5.55
CA ASP A 437 12.94 -9.62 -5.32
C ASP A 437 11.44 -9.83 -5.60
N ALA A 438 10.67 -8.74 -5.75
CA ALA A 438 9.24 -8.82 -6.04
C ALA A 438 8.95 -9.58 -7.34
N LEU A 439 9.85 -9.53 -8.34
CA LEU A 439 9.71 -10.26 -9.60
C LEU A 439 9.62 -11.78 -9.41
N ASP A 440 10.33 -12.32 -8.45
CA ASP A 440 10.30 -13.76 -8.16
C ASP A 440 8.89 -14.23 -7.76
N ALA A 441 8.12 -13.36 -7.12
CA ALA A 441 6.74 -13.65 -6.76
C ALA A 441 5.77 -13.72 -7.96
N PHE A 442 6.20 -13.28 -9.15
CA PHE A 442 5.42 -13.27 -10.39
C PHE A 442 5.92 -14.30 -11.42
N THR A 443 6.82 -15.20 -11.02
CA THR A 443 7.39 -16.24 -11.89
C THR A 443 7.32 -17.62 -11.26
N GLU A 444 7.32 -18.65 -12.12
CA GLU A 444 7.63 -20.03 -11.74
C GLU A 444 9.08 -20.34 -12.06
N THR A 445 9.72 -21.12 -11.18
CA THR A 445 11.04 -21.67 -11.47
C THR A 445 10.88 -23.10 -11.99
N LYS A 446 11.26 -23.32 -13.25
CA LYS A 446 11.31 -24.66 -13.86
C LYS A 446 12.74 -25.16 -13.87
N ASN A 447 12.98 -26.37 -13.36
CA ASN A 447 14.27 -27.04 -13.44
C ASN A 447 14.29 -28.02 -14.61
N VAL A 448 15.36 -28.04 -15.42
CA VAL A 448 15.57 -28.98 -16.52
C VAL A 448 16.97 -29.55 -16.47
N PHE A 449 17.05 -30.86 -16.32
CA PHE A 449 18.30 -31.62 -16.39
C PHE A 449 18.49 -32.18 -17.79
N PHE A 450 19.66 -32.02 -18.36
CA PHE A 450 20.10 -32.60 -19.62
C PHE A 450 21.15 -33.67 -19.30
N ASP A 451 20.84 -34.95 -19.54
CA ASP A 451 21.82 -36.02 -19.43
C ASP A 451 22.83 -35.93 -20.59
N THR A 452 24.12 -35.86 -20.26
CA THR A 452 25.19 -35.79 -21.27
C THR A 452 25.85 -37.13 -21.54
N ASN A 453 25.37 -38.21 -20.92
CA ASN A 453 25.88 -39.56 -21.10
C ASN A 453 25.03 -40.44 -22.06
N SER A 454 24.01 -39.88 -22.68
CA SER A 454 23.11 -40.54 -23.63
C SER A 454 23.53 -40.34 -25.09
#